data_692e372148581dd6e53b7df006b84e93
#
_entry.id   692e372148581dd6e53b7df006b84e93
#
_cell.length_a   1.000
_cell.length_b   1.000
_cell.length_c   1.000
_cell.angle_alpha   90.00
_cell.angle_beta   90.00
_cell.angle_gamma   90.00
#
_symmetry.space_group_name_H-M   'P 1'
#
loop_
_entity.id
_entity.type
_entity.pdbx_description
1 polymer ?
#
loop_
_entity_poly.entity_id
_entity_poly.type
_entity_poly.pdbx_seq_one_letter_code
_entity_poly.pdbx_strand_id
1 'polypeptide(L)'
;EKDKSLMPWNYNRVLTVRKNPLTSPEQWLDTDQAYNDISLYEWMKGLGLSDDAISLAYGMNVSFGSNAHDVSALLMFFRAAFSSTQRKYSQNGIIGFTALNGVQRIPEAMASALKKETHLGKVVKSIDDNGRLIEIRCADDTLYKTHHVICSLPLGALRNVAINPPLSELQRQAILEVPSQPTTQVFMAHKSKFW
;
A
#
# COMPACT_ATOMS: atom_id res chain seq x y z
N GLU A 1 -20.20 5.12 -24.83
CA GLU A 1 -20.78 6.39 -25.34
C GLU A 1 -21.75 7.11 -24.39
N LYS A 2 -22.25 6.46 -23.35
CA LYS A 2 -23.29 7.06 -22.47
C LYS A 2 -22.79 8.04 -21.41
N ASP A 3 -21.48 8.19 -21.23
CA ASP A 3 -20.96 9.08 -20.16
C ASP A 3 -19.83 9.99 -20.66
N LYS A 4 -20.10 10.77 -21.71
CA LYS A 4 -19.17 11.79 -22.23
C LYS A 4 -18.84 12.89 -21.18
N SER A 5 -19.55 12.93 -20.06
CA SER A 5 -19.27 13.85 -18.95
C SER A 5 -18.19 13.33 -18.00
N LEU A 6 -17.83 12.05 -18.06
CA LEU A 6 -16.85 11.44 -17.18
C LEU A 6 -15.47 11.42 -17.84
N MET A 7 -14.51 12.08 -17.21
CA MET A 7 -13.14 12.05 -17.70
C MET A 7 -12.54 10.64 -17.60
N PRO A 8 -11.74 10.17 -18.58
CA PRO A 8 -11.23 8.79 -18.62
C PRO A 8 -10.55 8.33 -17.34
N TRP A 9 -9.77 9.18 -16.71
CA TRP A 9 -9.08 8.88 -15.43
C TRP A 9 -10.01 8.66 -14.24
N ASN A 10 -11.29 8.99 -14.38
CA ASN A 10 -12.30 8.69 -13.36
C ASN A 10 -12.98 7.34 -13.56
N TYR A 11 -12.84 6.69 -14.72
CA TYR A 11 -13.52 5.44 -15.02
C TYR A 11 -13.18 4.34 -14.01
N ASN A 12 -11.90 4.14 -13.71
CA ASN A 12 -11.49 3.17 -12.71
C ASN A 12 -12.24 3.39 -11.38
N ARG A 13 -12.21 4.61 -10.85
CA ARG A 13 -12.87 4.93 -9.57
C ARG A 13 -14.38 4.74 -9.63
N VAL A 14 -15.02 5.17 -10.71
CA VAL A 14 -16.49 5.08 -10.86
C VAL A 14 -16.92 3.63 -11.02
N LEU A 15 -16.22 2.85 -11.83
CA LEU A 15 -16.52 1.44 -12.05
C LEU A 15 -16.33 0.63 -10.76
N THR A 16 -15.21 0.80 -10.07
CA THR A 16 -14.94 0.08 -8.81
C THR A 16 -15.88 0.45 -7.67
N VAL A 17 -16.49 1.63 -7.69
CA VAL A 17 -17.56 2.00 -6.74
C VAL A 17 -18.91 1.42 -7.17
N ARG A 18 -19.31 1.62 -8.44
CA ARG A 18 -20.65 1.22 -8.92
C ARG A 18 -20.83 -0.28 -9.09
N LYS A 19 -19.76 -1.00 -9.39
CA LYS A 19 -19.74 -2.43 -9.65
C LYS A 19 -18.94 -3.19 -8.59
N ASN A 20 -18.80 -2.62 -7.40
CA ASN A 20 -18.10 -3.25 -6.31
C ASN A 20 -18.87 -4.48 -5.82
N PRO A 21 -18.28 -5.67 -5.83
CA PRO A 21 -18.91 -6.85 -5.25
C PRO A 21 -18.89 -6.83 -3.71
N LEU A 22 -17.96 -6.06 -3.11
CA LEU A 22 -17.83 -5.95 -1.66
C LEU A 22 -18.85 -4.95 -1.11
N THR A 23 -19.60 -5.35 -0.09
CA THR A 23 -20.52 -4.48 0.66
C THR A 23 -19.86 -3.82 1.86
N SER A 24 -18.75 -4.41 2.35
CA SER A 24 -17.90 -3.85 3.39
C SER A 24 -16.41 -4.11 3.07
N PRO A 25 -15.47 -3.28 3.57
CA PRO A 25 -14.05 -3.48 3.31
C PRO A 25 -13.50 -4.77 3.92
N GLU A 26 -14.06 -5.26 5.04
CA GLU A 26 -13.60 -6.46 5.73
C GLU A 26 -13.74 -7.74 4.88
N GLN A 27 -14.67 -7.75 3.95
CA GLN A 27 -14.90 -8.89 3.04
C GLN A 27 -13.70 -9.20 2.14
N TRP A 28 -12.73 -8.31 2.00
CA TRP A 28 -11.52 -8.61 1.23
C TRP A 28 -10.65 -9.70 1.87
N LEU A 29 -10.85 -9.99 3.17
CA LEU A 29 -10.15 -11.06 3.89
C LEU A 29 -10.75 -12.43 3.63
N ASP A 30 -11.91 -12.51 2.99
CA ASP A 30 -12.54 -13.75 2.60
C ASP A 30 -11.81 -14.33 1.39
N THR A 31 -11.12 -15.46 1.59
CA THR A 31 -10.30 -16.11 0.57
C THR A 31 -11.11 -16.78 -0.53
N ASP A 32 -12.39 -17.00 -0.31
CA ASP A 32 -13.30 -17.63 -1.29
C ASP A 32 -13.88 -16.62 -2.30
N GLN A 33 -13.44 -15.36 -2.26
CA GLN A 33 -13.87 -14.35 -3.21
C GLN A 33 -13.41 -14.68 -4.64
N ALA A 34 -14.37 -14.71 -5.57
CA ALA A 34 -14.11 -15.00 -6.99
C ALA A 34 -13.16 -14.02 -7.69
N TYR A 35 -12.78 -12.94 -7.02
CA TYR A 35 -11.93 -11.87 -7.56
C TYR A 35 -10.50 -11.90 -7.02
N ASN A 36 -10.13 -12.91 -6.25
CA ASN A 36 -8.80 -13.00 -5.63
C ASN A 36 -7.67 -13.05 -6.68
N ASP A 37 -7.89 -13.81 -7.75
CA ASP A 37 -6.85 -14.16 -8.71
C ASP A 37 -6.99 -13.44 -10.06
N ILE A 38 -7.86 -12.43 -10.15
CA ILE A 38 -8.01 -11.67 -11.39
C ILE A 38 -7.41 -10.27 -11.27
N SER A 39 -6.78 -9.83 -12.35
CA SER A 39 -6.28 -8.48 -12.48
C SER A 39 -7.42 -7.47 -12.69
N LEU A 40 -7.14 -6.20 -12.40
CA LEU A 40 -8.06 -5.11 -12.73
C LEU A 40 -8.35 -5.06 -14.25
N TYR A 41 -7.36 -5.40 -15.08
CA TYR A 41 -7.52 -5.49 -16.52
C TYR A 41 -8.56 -6.54 -16.90
N GLU A 42 -8.42 -7.78 -16.44
CA GLU A 42 -9.35 -8.88 -16.72
C GLU A 42 -10.77 -8.55 -16.27
N TRP A 43 -10.91 -7.96 -15.10
CA TRP A 43 -12.21 -7.51 -14.62
C TRP A 43 -12.85 -6.46 -15.54
N MET A 44 -12.08 -5.43 -15.95
CA MET A 44 -12.58 -4.40 -16.86
C MET A 44 -12.90 -4.95 -18.26
N LYS A 45 -12.13 -5.92 -18.75
CA LYS A 45 -12.44 -6.66 -19.99
C LYS A 45 -13.76 -7.40 -19.87
N GLY A 46 -14.00 -8.05 -18.74
CA GLY A 46 -15.28 -8.71 -18.44
C GLY A 46 -16.49 -7.76 -18.42
N LEU A 47 -16.26 -6.47 -18.14
CA LEU A 47 -17.28 -5.41 -18.26
C LEU A 47 -17.45 -4.89 -19.70
N GLY A 48 -16.69 -5.38 -20.66
CA GLY A 48 -16.76 -5.01 -22.07
C GLY A 48 -15.95 -3.77 -22.47
N LEU A 49 -14.97 -3.33 -21.64
CA LEU A 49 -14.10 -2.23 -22.00
C LEU A 49 -13.06 -2.67 -23.06
N SER A 50 -12.72 -1.74 -23.96
CA SER A 50 -11.59 -1.91 -24.88
C SER A 50 -10.25 -1.72 -24.16
N ASP A 51 -9.15 -2.18 -24.76
CA ASP A 51 -7.81 -2.03 -24.20
C ASP A 51 -7.43 -0.55 -24.06
N ASP A 52 -7.77 0.28 -25.03
CA ASP A 52 -7.56 1.72 -24.98
C ASP A 52 -8.33 2.37 -23.82
N ALA A 53 -9.59 1.95 -23.61
CA ALA A 53 -10.40 2.46 -22.51
C ALA A 53 -9.82 2.06 -21.16
N ILE A 54 -9.30 0.84 -21.01
CA ILE A 54 -8.64 0.37 -19.77
C ILE A 54 -7.34 1.14 -19.55
N SER A 55 -6.53 1.29 -20.58
CA SER A 55 -5.28 2.07 -20.50
C SER A 55 -5.54 3.51 -20.06
N LEU A 56 -6.54 4.16 -20.63
CA LEU A 56 -6.94 5.51 -20.19
C LEU A 56 -7.52 5.54 -18.77
N ALA A 57 -8.30 4.53 -18.41
CA ALA A 57 -8.95 4.46 -17.10
C ALA A 57 -7.95 4.30 -15.95
N TYR A 58 -6.86 3.59 -16.17
CA TYR A 58 -5.89 3.28 -15.13
C TYR A 58 -4.51 3.91 -15.35
N GLY A 59 -4.03 3.96 -16.58
CA GLY A 59 -2.67 4.41 -16.88
C GLY A 59 -2.38 5.89 -16.59
N MET A 60 -3.41 6.75 -16.55
CA MET A 60 -3.26 8.18 -16.25
C MET A 60 -3.19 8.51 -14.75
N ASN A 61 -3.65 7.62 -13.90
CA ASN A 61 -3.65 7.82 -12.45
C ASN A 61 -3.32 6.50 -11.75
N VAL A 62 -2.09 6.08 -11.93
CA VAL A 62 -1.56 4.84 -11.36
C VAL A 62 -1.42 4.98 -9.85
N SER A 63 -2.16 4.18 -9.10
CA SER A 63 -2.13 4.20 -7.64
C SER A 63 -1.43 2.98 -7.06
N PHE A 64 -1.52 1.84 -7.76
CA PHE A 64 -0.95 0.55 -7.37
C PHE A 64 -0.51 -0.15 -8.65
N GLY A 65 0.61 -0.86 -8.67
CA GLY A 65 1.10 -1.50 -9.88
C GLY A 65 1.37 -0.52 -11.05
N SER A 66 2.13 -0.90 -12.03
CA SER A 66 2.49 -0.04 -13.16
C SER A 66 1.37 0.12 -14.19
N ASN A 67 0.49 -0.86 -14.27
CA ASN A 67 -0.64 -0.90 -15.18
C ASN A 67 -1.78 -1.77 -14.61
N ALA A 68 -2.90 -1.88 -15.32
CA ALA A 68 -4.07 -2.63 -14.85
C ALA A 68 -3.84 -4.15 -14.76
N HIS A 69 -2.83 -4.71 -15.44
CA HIS A 69 -2.49 -6.14 -15.35
C HIS A 69 -1.78 -6.48 -14.03
N ASP A 70 -1.02 -5.53 -13.47
CA ASP A 70 -0.22 -5.72 -12.25
C ASP A 70 -1.01 -5.46 -10.96
N VAL A 71 -2.28 -5.14 -11.07
CA VAL A 71 -3.13 -4.77 -9.94
C VAL A 71 -4.26 -5.77 -9.77
N SER A 72 -4.42 -6.29 -8.57
CA SER A 72 -5.57 -7.12 -8.22
C SER A 72 -6.88 -6.33 -8.28
N ALA A 73 -7.91 -6.90 -8.90
CA ALA A 73 -9.25 -6.33 -8.88
C ALA A 73 -9.77 -6.21 -7.44
N LEU A 74 -9.52 -7.22 -6.60
CA LEU A 74 -9.93 -7.24 -5.20
C LEU A 74 -9.35 -6.08 -4.40
N LEU A 75 -8.08 -5.71 -4.61
CA LEU A 75 -7.46 -4.55 -3.98
C LEU A 75 -8.21 -3.25 -4.33
N MET A 76 -8.63 -3.11 -5.57
CA MET A 76 -9.39 -1.93 -6.02
C MET A 76 -10.80 -1.89 -5.44
N PHE A 77 -11.44 -3.03 -5.27
CA PHE A 77 -12.75 -3.14 -4.61
C PHE A 77 -12.65 -2.81 -3.12
N PHE A 78 -11.65 -3.37 -2.43
CA PHE A 78 -11.36 -3.02 -1.04
C PHE A 78 -11.19 -1.50 -0.86
N ARG A 79 -10.33 -0.89 -1.68
CA ARG A 79 -10.09 0.55 -1.63
C ARG A 79 -11.37 1.37 -1.82
N ALA A 80 -12.22 0.97 -2.76
CA ALA A 80 -13.48 1.66 -3.03
C ALA A 80 -14.47 1.49 -1.87
N ALA A 81 -14.59 0.28 -1.30
CA ALA A 81 -15.42 -0.01 -0.13
C ALA A 81 -14.94 0.79 1.10
N PHE A 82 -13.63 0.77 1.38
CA PHE A 82 -13.02 1.53 2.47
C PHE A 82 -13.27 3.03 2.36
N SER A 83 -13.05 3.61 1.18
CA SER A 83 -13.32 5.03 0.93
C SER A 83 -14.80 5.39 1.08
N SER A 84 -15.70 4.49 0.72
CA SER A 84 -17.14 4.69 0.90
C SER A 84 -17.53 4.66 2.37
N THR A 85 -16.94 3.77 3.15
CA THR A 85 -17.12 3.70 4.61
C THR A 85 -16.58 4.95 5.29
N GLN A 86 -15.37 5.39 4.95
CA GLN A 86 -14.80 6.63 5.50
C GLN A 86 -15.70 7.85 5.27
N ARG A 87 -16.30 7.97 4.07
CA ARG A 87 -17.23 9.08 3.77
C ARG A 87 -18.47 9.08 4.63
N LYS A 88 -18.99 7.91 5.02
CA LYS A 88 -20.14 7.80 5.94
C LYS A 88 -19.81 8.37 7.33
N TYR A 89 -18.56 8.26 7.75
CA TYR A 89 -18.09 8.78 9.04
C TYR A 89 -17.54 10.20 8.97
N SER A 90 -17.44 10.80 7.77
CA SER A 90 -16.97 12.17 7.64
C SER A 90 -18.03 13.16 8.16
N GLN A 91 -17.67 13.99 9.12
CA GLN A 91 -18.52 15.06 9.59
C GLN A 91 -18.36 16.28 8.67
N ASN A 92 -19.48 16.86 8.23
CA ASN A 92 -19.50 18.07 7.39
C ASN A 92 -18.66 18.01 6.11
N GLY A 93 -18.54 16.80 5.50
CA GLY A 93 -17.75 16.63 4.27
C GLY A 93 -16.24 16.64 4.46
N ILE A 94 -15.74 16.73 5.69
CA ILE A 94 -14.30 16.64 5.99
C ILE A 94 -13.89 15.16 5.98
N ILE A 95 -13.05 14.77 5.01
CA ILE A 95 -12.62 13.39 4.80
C ILE A 95 -11.27 13.12 5.47
N GLY A 96 -10.55 14.14 5.89
CA GLY A 96 -9.23 13.97 6.49
C GLY A 96 -8.66 15.25 7.07
N PHE A 97 -7.59 15.08 7.81
CA PHE A 97 -6.81 16.14 8.43
C PHE A 97 -5.36 16.02 7.98
N THR A 98 -4.64 17.11 8.02
CA THR A 98 -3.19 17.13 7.82
C THR A 98 -2.52 17.70 9.06
N ALA A 99 -1.33 17.20 9.37
CA ALA A 99 -0.58 17.72 10.50
C ALA A 99 -0.07 19.15 10.21
N LEU A 100 -0.34 20.06 11.14
CA LEU A 100 0.22 21.42 11.08
C LEU A 100 1.76 21.33 11.08
N ASN A 101 2.40 22.02 10.16
CA ASN A 101 3.85 21.98 9.91
C ASN A 101 4.39 20.64 9.36
N GLY A 102 3.51 19.85 8.74
CA GLY A 102 3.87 18.65 8.00
C GLY A 102 3.77 17.34 8.79
N VAL A 103 3.59 16.25 8.04
CA VAL A 103 3.37 14.91 8.62
C VAL A 103 4.60 14.35 9.37
N GLN A 104 5.79 14.88 9.11
CA GLN A 104 7.03 14.53 9.83
C GLN A 104 6.91 14.75 11.35
N ARG A 105 6.06 15.68 11.77
CA ARG A 105 5.79 15.94 13.20
C ARG A 105 5.20 14.77 13.94
N ILE A 106 4.52 13.86 13.23
CA ILE A 106 3.91 12.67 13.84
C ILE A 106 4.99 11.69 14.33
N PRO A 107 5.89 11.16 13.47
CA PRO A 107 6.95 10.26 13.92
C PRO A 107 7.91 10.92 14.90
N GLU A 108 8.18 12.23 14.78
CA GLU A 108 8.99 12.98 15.75
C GLU A 108 8.36 13.00 17.15
N ALA A 109 7.06 13.27 17.23
CA ALA A 109 6.32 13.23 18.50
C ALA A 109 6.29 11.81 19.09
N MET A 110 6.11 10.80 18.24
CA MET A 110 6.15 9.40 18.68
C MET A 110 7.53 9.03 19.24
N ALA A 111 8.61 9.39 18.54
CA ALA A 111 9.97 9.15 19.00
C ALA A 111 10.26 9.85 20.34
N SER A 112 9.81 11.10 20.49
CA SER A 112 9.96 11.87 21.72
C SER A 112 9.20 11.28 22.92
N ALA A 113 8.14 10.52 22.67
CA ALA A 113 7.36 9.84 23.72
C ALA A 113 7.96 8.51 24.17
N LEU A 114 8.98 8.00 23.49
CA LEU A 114 9.63 6.75 23.87
C LEU A 114 10.47 6.92 25.13
N LYS A 115 10.50 5.88 25.97
CA LYS A 115 11.33 5.85 27.19
C LYS A 115 12.84 5.70 26.88
N LYS A 116 13.18 5.20 25.70
CA LYS A 116 14.54 4.99 25.23
C LYS A 116 14.76 5.70 23.91
N GLU A 117 15.99 6.10 23.67
CA GLU A 117 16.39 6.75 22.44
C GLU A 117 16.19 5.82 21.21
N THR A 118 15.80 6.43 20.09
CA THR A 118 15.72 5.76 18.79
C THR A 118 17.12 5.71 18.17
N HIS A 119 17.59 4.51 17.86
CA HIS A 119 18.87 4.33 17.22
C HIS A 119 18.74 4.48 15.70
N LEU A 120 19.17 5.60 15.17
CA LEU A 120 19.19 5.87 13.74
C LEU A 120 20.48 5.35 13.07
N GLY A 121 20.44 5.19 11.73
CA GLY A 121 21.60 4.78 10.94
C GLY A 121 22.00 3.29 11.13
N LYS A 122 21.13 2.47 11.74
CA LYS A 122 21.39 1.05 11.99
C LYS A 122 20.78 0.20 10.88
N VAL A 123 21.61 -0.17 9.91
CA VAL A 123 21.19 -1.02 8.79
C VAL A 123 21.25 -2.48 9.24
N VAL A 124 20.07 -3.09 9.43
CA VAL A 124 19.94 -4.50 9.85
C VAL A 124 20.40 -5.43 8.72
N LYS A 125 21.25 -6.41 9.04
CA LYS A 125 21.77 -7.45 8.13
C LYS A 125 21.21 -8.83 8.45
N SER A 126 21.05 -9.17 9.73
CA SER A 126 20.43 -10.43 10.11
C SER A 126 19.56 -10.31 11.35
N ILE A 127 18.62 -11.23 11.45
CA ILE A 127 17.75 -11.48 12.60
C ILE A 127 17.83 -12.97 12.88
N ASP A 128 18.44 -13.36 13.99
CA ASP A 128 18.71 -14.75 14.36
C ASP A 128 17.99 -15.09 15.67
N ASP A 129 16.96 -15.93 15.61
CA ASP A 129 16.25 -16.45 16.78
C ASP A 129 16.80 -17.83 17.15
N ASN A 130 17.46 -17.90 18.30
CA ASN A 130 18.00 -19.17 18.83
C ASN A 130 17.04 -19.89 19.79
N GLY A 131 15.77 -19.46 19.85
CA GLY A 131 14.73 -20.02 20.72
C GLY A 131 14.75 -19.49 22.16
N ARG A 132 15.80 -18.73 22.56
CA ARG A 132 15.91 -18.07 23.86
C ARG A 132 15.95 -16.55 23.75
N LEU A 133 16.74 -16.06 22.81
CA LEU A 133 16.90 -14.64 22.51
C LEU A 133 16.98 -14.47 20.99
N ILE A 134 16.57 -13.30 20.54
CA ILE A 134 16.71 -12.87 19.17
C ILE A 134 17.91 -11.92 19.10
N GLU A 135 18.85 -12.25 18.23
CA GLU A 135 20.01 -11.41 17.93
C GLU A 135 19.80 -10.66 16.61
N ILE A 136 19.98 -9.34 16.65
CA ILE A 136 19.86 -8.47 15.47
C ILE A 136 21.21 -7.88 15.21
N ARG A 137 21.81 -8.20 14.04
CA ARG A 137 23.11 -7.67 13.61
C ARG A 137 22.95 -6.58 12.59
N CYS A 138 23.64 -5.48 12.80
CA CYS A 138 23.69 -4.36 11.88
C CYS A 138 25.00 -4.35 11.07
N ALA A 139 25.00 -3.57 10.00
CA ALA A 139 26.14 -3.44 9.08
C ALA A 139 27.38 -2.80 9.72
N ASP A 140 27.22 -2.09 10.82
CA ASP A 140 28.27 -1.45 11.62
C ASP A 140 28.71 -2.33 12.80
N ASP A 141 28.49 -3.64 12.73
CA ASP A 141 28.79 -4.65 13.75
C ASP A 141 28.02 -4.46 15.08
N THR A 142 27.08 -3.51 15.16
CA THR A 142 26.21 -3.39 16.33
C THR A 142 25.36 -4.64 16.47
N LEU A 143 25.28 -5.19 17.68
CA LEU A 143 24.47 -6.35 18.05
C LEU A 143 23.44 -5.95 19.09
N TYR A 144 22.16 -6.16 18.76
CA TYR A 144 21.05 -6.07 19.71
C TYR A 144 20.57 -7.45 20.10
N LYS A 145 20.18 -7.61 21.39
CA LYS A 145 19.58 -8.85 21.92
C LYS A 145 18.26 -8.52 22.57
N THR A 146 17.22 -9.30 22.24
CA THR A 146 15.86 -9.09 22.74
C THR A 146 15.09 -10.40 22.77
N HIS A 147 13.95 -10.40 23.47
CA HIS A 147 13.02 -11.55 23.44
C HIS A 147 11.99 -11.45 22.32
N HIS A 148 11.70 -10.26 21.81
CA HIS A 148 10.69 -10.03 20.77
C HIS A 148 11.19 -8.99 19.77
N VAL A 149 10.82 -9.16 18.50
CA VAL A 149 11.09 -8.22 17.41
C VAL A 149 9.80 -7.95 16.65
N ILE A 150 9.51 -6.69 16.41
CA ILE A 150 8.49 -6.26 15.45
C ILE A 150 9.25 -5.73 14.24
N CYS A 151 9.12 -6.41 13.10
CA CYS A 151 9.74 -6.02 11.85
C CYS A 151 8.71 -5.26 10.98
N SER A 152 8.93 -3.97 10.78
CA SER A 152 8.11 -3.11 9.91
C SER A 152 8.83 -2.72 8.62
N LEU A 153 9.86 -3.46 8.24
CA LEU A 153 10.59 -3.21 6.99
C LEU A 153 9.69 -3.52 5.77
N PRO A 154 9.69 -2.66 4.74
CA PRO A 154 9.06 -2.99 3.47
C PRO A 154 9.66 -4.28 2.87
N LEU A 155 8.84 -5.07 2.16
CA LEU A 155 9.28 -6.34 1.57
C LEU A 155 10.55 -6.19 0.72
N GLY A 156 10.66 -5.11 -0.06
CA GLY A 156 11.85 -4.83 -0.87
C GLY A 156 13.14 -4.65 -0.05
N ALA A 157 13.05 -4.07 1.14
CA ALA A 157 14.18 -3.95 2.06
C ALA A 157 14.48 -5.27 2.77
N LEU A 158 13.41 -6.02 3.14
CA LEU A 158 13.51 -7.29 3.84
C LEU A 158 14.23 -8.39 3.03
N ARG A 159 14.24 -8.28 1.70
CA ARG A 159 15.04 -9.15 0.80
C ARG A 159 16.54 -9.17 1.14
N ASN A 160 17.03 -8.12 1.76
CA ASN A 160 18.46 -7.94 2.08
C ASN A 160 18.78 -8.31 3.55
N VAL A 161 17.82 -8.86 4.27
CA VAL A 161 17.98 -9.26 5.68
C VAL A 161 17.93 -10.78 5.78
N ALA A 162 19.00 -11.38 6.31
CA ALA A 162 19.01 -12.79 6.62
C ALA A 162 18.15 -13.07 7.86
N ILE A 163 17.20 -14.02 7.78
CA ILE A 163 16.31 -14.37 8.89
C ILE A 163 16.51 -15.85 9.20
N ASN A 164 16.81 -16.16 10.44
CA ASN A 164 17.03 -17.49 10.93
C ASN A 164 16.27 -17.73 12.28
N PRO A 165 15.47 -18.81 12.43
CA PRO A 165 15.15 -19.80 11.41
C PRO A 165 14.44 -19.17 10.21
N PRO A 166 14.47 -19.81 9.03
CA PRO A 166 13.80 -19.32 7.84
C PRO A 166 12.30 -19.09 8.07
N LEU A 167 11.79 -18.04 7.48
CA LEU A 167 10.35 -17.80 7.41
C LEU A 167 9.62 -18.93 6.66
N SER A 168 8.32 -19.05 6.85
CA SER A 168 7.50 -20.00 6.08
C SER A 168 7.69 -19.78 4.58
N GLU A 169 7.48 -20.83 3.78
CA GLU A 169 7.64 -20.74 2.31
C GLU A 169 6.76 -19.63 1.72
N LEU A 170 5.50 -19.51 2.17
CA LEU A 170 4.59 -18.47 1.71
C LEU A 170 5.09 -17.06 2.02
N GLN A 171 5.62 -16.84 3.23
CA GLN A 171 6.19 -15.54 3.62
C GLN A 171 7.44 -15.22 2.79
N ARG A 172 8.31 -16.20 2.59
CA ARG A 172 9.52 -16.06 1.78
C ARG A 172 9.17 -15.75 0.33
N GLN A 173 8.21 -16.43 -0.24
CA GLN A 173 7.70 -16.19 -1.58
C GLN A 173 7.14 -14.77 -1.70
N ALA A 174 6.32 -14.32 -0.76
CA ALA A 174 5.79 -12.96 -0.75
C ALA A 174 6.91 -11.89 -0.72
N ILE A 175 7.97 -12.11 0.08
CA ILE A 175 9.12 -11.21 0.15
C ILE A 175 9.82 -11.11 -1.21
N LEU A 176 9.95 -12.23 -1.92
CA LEU A 176 10.70 -12.31 -3.18
C LEU A 176 9.87 -11.81 -4.38
N GLU A 177 8.58 -12.11 -4.42
CA GLU A 177 7.74 -11.93 -5.61
C GLU A 177 6.91 -10.66 -5.59
N VAL A 178 6.45 -10.19 -4.41
CA VAL A 178 5.64 -8.97 -4.36
C VAL A 178 6.46 -7.76 -4.82
N PRO A 179 6.12 -7.14 -5.96
CA PRO A 179 6.90 -6.05 -6.52
C PRO A 179 6.78 -4.77 -5.68
N SER A 180 7.87 -4.02 -5.61
CA SER A 180 7.85 -2.64 -5.12
C SER A 180 7.71 -1.71 -6.31
N GLN A 181 6.67 -0.86 -6.30
CA GLN A 181 6.46 0.09 -7.37
C GLN A 181 7.28 1.37 -7.12
N PRO A 182 8.19 1.74 -8.03
CA PRO A 182 8.82 3.06 -7.97
C PRO A 182 7.80 4.14 -8.33
N THR A 183 7.70 5.17 -7.51
CA THR A 183 6.85 6.32 -7.76
C THR A 183 7.65 7.60 -7.63
N THR A 184 7.35 8.57 -8.49
CA THR A 184 7.94 9.92 -8.41
C THR A 184 6.81 10.92 -8.29
N GLN A 185 6.90 11.80 -7.30
CA GLN A 185 5.98 12.93 -7.14
C GLN A 185 6.75 14.23 -7.37
N VAL A 186 6.18 15.10 -8.16
CA VAL A 186 6.72 16.44 -8.40
C VAL A 186 5.77 17.48 -7.82
N PHE A 187 6.27 18.27 -6.89
CA PHE A 187 5.53 19.38 -6.29
C PHE A 187 6.00 20.70 -6.87
N MET A 188 5.05 21.50 -7.35
CA MET A 188 5.33 22.84 -7.86
C MET A 188 4.56 23.87 -7.03
N ALA A 189 5.29 24.80 -6.42
CA ALA A 189 4.71 25.92 -5.72
C ALA A 189 4.61 27.10 -6.67
N HIS A 190 3.40 27.56 -6.95
CA HIS A 190 3.14 28.74 -7.77
C HIS A 190 2.95 29.98 -6.90
N LYS A 191 3.41 31.13 -7.40
CA LYS A 191 3.27 32.44 -6.70
C LYS A 191 1.82 32.89 -6.59
N SER A 192 0.99 32.47 -7.53
CA SER A 192 -0.45 32.78 -7.55
C SER A 192 -1.21 31.62 -8.20
N LYS A 193 -2.50 31.53 -7.89
CA LYS A 193 -3.43 30.60 -8.50
C LYS A 193 -3.67 31.06 -9.95
N PHE A 194 -3.43 30.19 -10.93
CA PHE A 194 -3.57 30.52 -12.35
C PHE A 194 -4.68 29.72 -13.05
N TRP A 195 -5.40 28.88 -12.31
CA TRP A 195 -6.54 28.07 -12.75
C TRP A 195 -7.83 28.48 -12.04
#